data_9f4448b8cbfcb0fa010c9f244bfa3e21
#
_entry.id   9f4448b8cbfcb0fa010c9f244bfa3e21
#
_cell.length_a   1.000
_cell.length_b   1.000
_cell.length_c   1.000
_cell.angle_alpha   90.00
_cell.angle_beta   90.00
_cell.angle_gamma   90.00
#
_symmetry.space_group_name_H-M   'P 1'
#
loop_
_entity.id
_entity.type
_entity.pdbx_description
1 polymer ?
#
loop_
_entity_poly.entity_id
_entity_poly.type
_entity_poly.pdbx_seq_one_letter_code
_entity_poly.pdbx_strand_id
1 'polypeptide(L)'
;MAADRLGRRSLLLITIVGYTFFTAATALAPNTEAFVVFQMLARCFGTAELLIAAVVIAEEFAPENRGWGIGAMGAVAACGAGFASIMFGFIESLPYGWRSLYAIGVIPLLFIAYWRRVLPETQKFESAVQVREPVMKNVGDLFTRMPKRTIAFFVAVFGLILCSRSATFFAPKYLQDVQGWEPSSVALLSFAGGALAIIGNPLSGWLSDRFGRRPMTTLFTAMLPLAAFAFYSMTGVIAPILWIGLIFFHSGSEVVSTSYGTELFPTRYRSTATGFRAVVGTAAGIIGLSMVSLLYPIFGSNWTAITVLCAISLIAPLMVWLFLPETAGRRLEEISPD
;
A
#
# COMPACT_ATOMS: atom_id res chain seq x y z
N MET A 1 -12.12 -10.25 6.89
CA MET A 1 -12.74 -10.24 8.26
C MET A 1 -14.18 -9.73 8.25
N ALA A 2 -14.40 -8.38 8.32
CA ALA A 2 -15.77 -7.85 8.23
C ALA A 2 -16.37 -8.06 6.83
N ALA A 3 -15.55 -7.97 5.77
CA ALA A 3 -15.97 -8.20 4.38
C ALA A 3 -16.48 -9.62 4.11
N ASP A 4 -15.97 -10.60 4.84
CA ASP A 4 -16.40 -12.00 4.72
C ASP A 4 -17.74 -12.26 5.41
N ARG A 5 -18.19 -11.32 6.26
CA ARG A 5 -19.44 -11.42 7.02
C ARG A 5 -20.55 -10.51 6.51
N LEU A 6 -20.21 -9.27 6.16
CA LEU A 6 -21.17 -8.23 5.80
C LEU A 6 -21.35 -8.08 4.29
N GLY A 7 -20.51 -8.74 3.50
CA GLY A 7 -20.40 -8.53 2.06
C GLY A 7 -19.48 -7.37 1.69
N ARG A 8 -18.93 -7.42 0.49
CA ARG A 8 -17.97 -6.42 0.00
C ARG A 8 -18.65 -5.05 -0.18
N ARG A 9 -19.85 -5.05 -0.79
CA ARG A 9 -20.65 -3.84 -1.01
C ARG A 9 -20.99 -3.12 0.30
N SER A 10 -21.57 -3.85 1.26
CA SER A 10 -21.99 -3.27 2.53
C SER A 10 -20.83 -2.69 3.31
N LEU A 11 -19.69 -3.38 3.29
CA LEU A 11 -18.50 -2.92 3.98
C LEU A 11 -17.86 -1.70 3.29
N LEU A 12 -17.82 -1.65 1.95
CA LEU A 12 -17.39 -0.48 1.19
C LEU A 12 -18.28 0.75 1.48
N LEU A 13 -19.59 0.56 1.67
CA LEU A 13 -20.50 1.64 2.09
C LEU A 13 -20.19 2.12 3.51
N ILE A 14 -19.99 1.22 4.45
CA ILE A 14 -19.65 1.57 5.84
C ILE A 14 -18.31 2.30 5.90
N THR A 15 -17.30 1.80 5.19
CA THR A 15 -15.96 2.41 5.19
C THR A 15 -15.95 3.79 4.57
N ILE A 16 -16.61 4.01 3.42
CA ILE A 16 -16.67 5.33 2.80
C ILE A 16 -17.45 6.33 3.63
N VAL A 17 -18.57 5.92 4.23
CA VAL A 17 -19.35 6.80 5.12
C VAL A 17 -18.54 7.16 6.36
N GLY A 18 -17.87 6.19 7.00
CA GLY A 18 -17.00 6.42 8.15
C GLY A 18 -15.83 7.35 7.78
N TYR A 19 -15.17 7.12 6.65
CA TYR A 19 -14.10 7.97 6.15
C TYR A 19 -14.57 9.40 5.91
N THR A 20 -15.71 9.56 5.23
CA THR A 20 -16.34 10.88 4.96
C THR A 20 -16.67 11.61 6.26
N PHE A 21 -17.30 10.92 7.21
CA PHE A 21 -17.68 11.49 8.49
C PHE A 21 -16.48 11.99 9.29
N PHE A 22 -15.44 11.17 9.46
CA PHE A 22 -14.25 11.57 10.22
C PHE A 22 -13.38 12.58 9.48
N THR A 23 -13.40 12.61 8.15
CA THR A 23 -12.77 13.68 7.36
C THR A 23 -13.49 15.02 7.57
N ALA A 24 -14.82 15.02 7.57
CA ALA A 24 -15.62 16.21 7.90
C ALA A 24 -15.41 16.67 9.35
N ALA A 25 -15.40 15.72 10.30
CA ALA A 25 -15.11 16.01 11.71
C ALA A 25 -13.72 16.62 11.90
N THR A 26 -12.74 16.20 11.10
CA THR A 26 -11.39 16.78 11.12
C THR A 26 -11.40 18.26 10.74
N ALA A 27 -12.19 18.66 9.73
CA ALA A 27 -12.34 20.08 9.37
C ALA A 27 -12.88 20.94 10.53
N LEU A 28 -13.67 20.33 11.41
CA LEU A 28 -14.31 20.98 12.57
C LEU A 28 -13.55 20.77 13.89
N ALA A 29 -12.37 20.15 13.86
CA ALA A 29 -11.62 19.80 15.07
C ALA A 29 -11.30 21.07 15.92
N PRO A 30 -11.71 21.10 17.21
CA PRO A 30 -11.51 22.27 18.06
C PRO A 30 -10.06 22.40 18.56
N ASN A 31 -9.35 21.30 18.69
CA ASN A 31 -7.98 21.23 19.21
C ASN A 31 -7.17 20.12 18.52
N THR A 32 -5.86 20.07 18.78
CA THR A 32 -4.95 19.10 18.19
C THR A 32 -5.28 17.67 18.56
N GLU A 33 -5.75 17.42 19.77
CA GLU A 33 -6.09 16.06 20.22
C GLU A 33 -7.29 15.50 19.44
N ALA A 34 -8.34 16.30 19.29
CA ALA A 34 -9.51 15.94 18.48
C ALA A 34 -9.11 15.71 17.00
N PHE A 35 -8.24 16.57 16.45
CA PHE A 35 -7.69 16.41 15.12
C PHE A 35 -6.99 15.04 14.96
N VAL A 36 -6.10 14.68 15.89
CA VAL A 36 -5.37 13.42 15.85
C VAL A 36 -6.33 12.23 15.91
N VAL A 37 -7.32 12.25 16.82
CA VAL A 37 -8.30 11.18 16.96
C VAL A 37 -9.12 11.03 15.68
N PHE A 38 -9.66 12.13 15.13
CA PHE A 38 -10.46 12.07 13.91
C PHE A 38 -9.65 11.60 12.71
N GLN A 39 -8.41 12.06 12.56
CA GLN A 39 -7.50 11.59 11.50
C GLN A 39 -7.14 10.10 11.65
N MET A 40 -6.92 9.64 12.87
CA MET A 40 -6.65 8.23 13.13
C MET A 40 -7.83 7.35 12.70
N LEU A 41 -9.06 7.75 13.06
CA LEU A 41 -10.28 7.06 12.65
C LEU A 41 -10.52 7.15 11.14
N ALA A 42 -10.36 8.32 10.53
CA ALA A 42 -10.44 8.47 9.08
C ALA A 42 -9.46 7.54 8.36
N ARG A 43 -8.20 7.49 8.79
CA ARG A 43 -7.18 6.59 8.20
C ARG A 43 -7.52 5.11 8.37
N CYS A 44 -8.12 4.71 9.49
CA CYS A 44 -8.60 3.34 9.68
C CYS A 44 -9.65 2.96 8.62
N PHE A 45 -10.65 3.81 8.41
CA PHE A 45 -11.69 3.58 7.40
C PHE A 45 -11.13 3.64 5.97
N GLY A 46 -10.28 4.63 5.65
CA GLY A 46 -9.65 4.76 4.33
C GLY A 46 -8.73 3.59 3.98
N THR A 47 -7.96 3.08 4.95
CA THR A 47 -7.14 1.89 4.74
C THR A 47 -8.00 0.65 4.50
N ALA A 48 -9.07 0.47 5.29
CA ALA A 48 -10.02 -0.63 5.08
C ALA A 48 -10.66 -0.58 3.69
N GLU A 49 -11.02 0.61 3.22
CA GLU A 49 -11.56 0.87 1.88
C GLU A 49 -10.64 0.35 0.78
N LEU A 50 -9.35 0.73 0.81
CA LEU A 50 -8.35 0.29 -0.17
C LEU A 50 -8.15 -1.22 -0.17
N LEU A 51 -8.13 -1.85 1.01
CA LEU A 51 -7.96 -3.29 1.14
C LEU A 51 -9.15 -4.06 0.56
N ILE A 52 -10.38 -3.57 0.77
CA ILE A 52 -11.59 -4.20 0.23
C ILE A 52 -11.65 -3.98 -1.28
N ALA A 53 -11.31 -2.78 -1.77
CA ALA A 53 -11.26 -2.50 -3.20
C ALA A 53 -10.29 -3.43 -3.93
N ALA A 54 -9.11 -3.70 -3.36
CA ALA A 54 -8.17 -4.67 -3.92
C ALA A 54 -8.74 -6.09 -3.99
N VAL A 55 -9.50 -6.51 -2.97
CA VAL A 55 -10.19 -7.82 -2.98
C VAL A 55 -11.27 -7.87 -4.06
N VAL A 56 -12.08 -6.81 -4.20
CA VAL A 56 -13.11 -6.72 -5.25
C VAL A 56 -12.48 -6.80 -6.65
N ILE A 57 -11.38 -6.08 -6.90
CA ILE A 57 -10.66 -6.18 -8.18
C ILE A 57 -10.19 -7.61 -8.44
N ALA A 58 -9.64 -8.29 -7.43
CA ALA A 58 -9.18 -9.67 -7.58
C ALA A 58 -10.33 -10.67 -7.83
N GLU A 59 -11.55 -10.37 -7.36
CA GLU A 59 -12.73 -11.22 -7.53
C GLU A 59 -13.45 -10.98 -8.85
N GLU A 60 -13.54 -9.73 -9.32
CA GLU A 60 -14.32 -9.33 -10.49
C GLU A 60 -13.51 -9.26 -11.79
N PHE A 61 -12.20 -8.99 -11.72
CA PHE A 61 -11.37 -8.91 -12.91
C PHE A 61 -10.94 -10.30 -13.39
N ALA A 62 -10.85 -10.45 -14.73
CA ALA A 62 -10.28 -11.64 -15.35
C ALA A 62 -8.84 -11.88 -14.84
N PRO A 63 -8.42 -13.16 -14.71
CA PRO A 63 -7.11 -13.50 -14.16
C PRO A 63 -5.93 -12.75 -14.79
N GLU A 64 -6.05 -12.50 -16.11
CA GLU A 64 -5.02 -11.85 -16.95
C GLU A 64 -4.89 -10.34 -16.67
N ASN A 65 -5.88 -9.72 -16.04
CA ASN A 65 -5.97 -8.27 -15.88
C ASN A 65 -6.03 -7.82 -14.40
N ARG A 66 -5.90 -8.72 -13.44
CA ARG A 66 -6.00 -8.38 -12.00
C ARG A 66 -4.89 -7.43 -11.54
N GLY A 67 -3.66 -7.68 -11.98
CA GLY A 67 -2.53 -6.84 -11.66
C GLY A 67 -2.67 -5.45 -12.24
N TRP A 68 -3.09 -5.35 -13.50
CA TRP A 68 -3.40 -4.08 -14.15
C TRP A 68 -4.50 -3.33 -13.39
N GLY A 69 -5.56 -4.02 -12.97
CA GLY A 69 -6.65 -3.42 -12.19
C GLY A 69 -6.18 -2.84 -10.85
N ILE A 70 -5.34 -3.57 -10.10
CA ILE A 70 -4.74 -3.08 -8.84
C ILE A 70 -3.77 -1.93 -9.13
N GLY A 71 -3.01 -2.01 -10.22
CA GLY A 71 -2.13 -0.93 -10.67
C GLY A 71 -2.91 0.33 -11.04
N ALA A 72 -4.04 0.19 -11.75
CA ALA A 72 -4.94 1.31 -12.08
C ALA A 72 -5.53 1.96 -10.82
N MET A 73 -5.92 1.17 -9.82
CA MET A 73 -6.32 1.69 -8.50
C MET A 73 -5.19 2.53 -7.88
N GLY A 74 -3.94 2.05 -7.95
CA GLY A 74 -2.77 2.78 -7.47
C GLY A 74 -2.51 4.08 -8.25
N ALA A 75 -2.76 4.10 -9.56
CA ALA A 75 -2.65 5.30 -10.40
C ALA A 75 -3.69 6.36 -9.99
N VAL A 76 -4.94 5.96 -9.78
CA VAL A 76 -6.00 6.86 -9.30
C VAL A 76 -5.66 7.41 -7.91
N ALA A 77 -5.09 6.59 -7.02
CA ALA A 77 -4.61 7.04 -5.71
C ALA A 77 -3.48 8.08 -5.83
N ALA A 78 -2.54 7.89 -6.79
CA ALA A 78 -1.49 8.85 -7.07
C ALA A 78 -2.04 10.18 -7.62
N CYS A 79 -3.06 10.14 -8.49
CA CYS A 79 -3.78 11.33 -8.96
C CYS A 79 -4.43 12.09 -7.79
N GLY A 80 -5.06 11.35 -6.85
CA GLY A 80 -5.66 11.93 -5.66
C GLY A 80 -4.63 12.62 -4.75
N ALA A 81 -3.47 12.00 -4.55
CA ALA A 81 -2.36 12.58 -3.80
C ALA A 81 -1.81 13.84 -4.49
N GLY A 82 -1.65 13.79 -5.81
CA GLY A 82 -1.25 14.97 -6.63
C GLY A 82 -2.24 16.11 -6.50
N PHE A 83 -3.53 15.83 -6.61
CA PHE A 83 -4.59 16.84 -6.43
C PHE A 83 -4.53 17.45 -5.03
N ALA A 84 -4.39 16.64 -3.97
CA ALA A 84 -4.27 17.12 -2.61
C ALA A 84 -3.03 18.02 -2.42
N SER A 85 -1.91 17.68 -3.06
CA SER A 85 -0.69 18.49 -3.03
C SER A 85 -0.88 19.85 -3.74
N ILE A 86 -1.58 19.88 -4.87
CA ILE A 86 -1.94 21.13 -5.56
C ILE A 86 -2.84 21.99 -4.67
N MET A 87 -3.87 21.40 -4.08
CA MET A 87 -4.77 22.12 -3.17
C MET A 87 -4.06 22.66 -1.92
N PHE A 88 -3.05 21.94 -1.42
CA PHE A 88 -2.22 22.41 -0.32
C PHE A 88 -1.41 23.67 -0.71
N GLY A 89 -1.00 23.80 -1.95
CA GLY A 89 -0.33 25.02 -2.46
C GLY A 89 -1.19 26.30 -2.34
N PHE A 90 -2.51 26.16 -2.26
CA PHE A 90 -3.44 27.28 -2.08
C PHE A 90 -3.87 27.51 -0.62
N ILE A 91 -3.25 26.87 0.34
CA ILE A 91 -3.67 26.87 1.76
C ILE A 91 -3.78 28.28 2.34
N GLU A 92 -2.87 29.18 1.97
CA GLU A 92 -2.86 30.57 2.45
C GLU A 92 -3.99 31.42 1.85
N SER A 93 -4.52 31.05 0.69
CA SER A 93 -5.63 31.74 0.03
C SER A 93 -7.01 31.22 0.49
N LEU A 94 -7.05 30.11 1.22
CA LEU A 94 -8.30 29.53 1.71
C LEU A 94 -8.75 30.17 3.02
N PRO A 95 -10.05 30.47 3.19
CA PRO A 95 -10.57 31.30 4.31
C PRO A 95 -10.31 30.71 5.69
N TYR A 96 -10.19 29.37 5.82
CA TYR A 96 -9.94 28.68 7.08
C TYR A 96 -8.68 27.82 7.03
N GLY A 97 -7.75 28.12 6.11
CA GLY A 97 -6.49 27.40 5.93
C GLY A 97 -6.70 25.89 5.73
N TRP A 98 -5.99 25.06 6.52
CA TRP A 98 -6.04 23.61 6.41
C TRP A 98 -7.44 23.01 6.63
N ARG A 99 -8.33 23.66 7.38
CA ARG A 99 -9.71 23.20 7.59
C ARG A 99 -10.51 23.17 6.29
N SER A 100 -10.31 24.19 5.44
CA SER A 100 -10.93 24.23 4.11
C SER A 100 -10.50 23.07 3.23
N LEU A 101 -9.24 22.62 3.33
CA LEU A 101 -8.76 21.46 2.55
C LEU A 101 -9.53 20.18 2.92
N TYR A 102 -9.76 19.94 4.21
CA TYR A 102 -10.56 18.79 4.64
C TYR A 102 -12.03 18.92 4.23
N ALA A 103 -12.62 20.12 4.32
CA ALA A 103 -13.98 20.37 3.87
C ALA A 103 -14.16 20.13 2.36
N ILE A 104 -13.21 20.59 1.54
CA ILE A 104 -13.19 20.34 0.09
C ILE A 104 -13.07 18.83 -0.19
N GLY A 105 -12.23 18.12 0.58
CA GLY A 105 -12.04 16.67 0.45
C GLY A 105 -13.29 15.84 0.75
N VAL A 106 -14.27 16.38 1.49
CA VAL A 106 -15.55 15.69 1.74
C VAL A 106 -16.43 15.62 0.47
N ILE A 107 -16.34 16.59 -0.43
CA ILE A 107 -17.19 16.66 -1.62
C ILE A 107 -17.08 15.40 -2.49
N PRO A 108 -15.90 15.01 -2.98
CA PRO A 108 -15.77 13.78 -3.79
C PRO A 108 -16.17 12.52 -3.00
N LEU A 109 -15.96 12.49 -1.68
CA LEU A 109 -16.34 11.35 -0.85
C LEU A 109 -17.87 11.17 -0.80
N LEU A 110 -18.65 12.25 -0.75
CA LEU A 110 -20.11 12.19 -0.82
C LEU A 110 -20.59 11.63 -2.17
N PHE A 111 -19.96 12.03 -3.29
CA PHE A 111 -20.27 11.46 -4.60
C PHE A 111 -19.99 9.96 -4.65
N ILE A 112 -18.84 9.52 -4.14
CA ILE A 112 -18.49 8.10 -4.08
C ILE A 112 -19.48 7.34 -3.19
N ALA A 113 -19.84 7.87 -2.03
CA ALA A 113 -20.81 7.25 -1.13
C ALA A 113 -22.19 7.10 -1.80
N TYR A 114 -22.62 8.08 -2.60
CA TYR A 114 -23.84 7.99 -3.38
C TYR A 114 -23.78 6.90 -4.45
N TRP A 115 -22.73 6.86 -5.27
CA TRP A 115 -22.59 5.87 -6.35
C TRP A 115 -22.43 4.45 -5.85
N ARG A 116 -21.77 4.25 -4.71
CA ARG A 116 -21.61 2.92 -4.10
C ARG A 116 -22.93 2.25 -3.67
N ARG A 117 -24.00 3.00 -3.51
CA ARG A 117 -25.33 2.44 -3.25
C ARG A 117 -25.85 1.60 -4.42
N VAL A 118 -25.38 1.87 -5.63
CA VAL A 118 -25.81 1.20 -6.88
C VAL A 118 -24.93 0.01 -7.23
N LEU A 119 -23.74 -0.13 -6.61
CA LEU A 119 -22.84 -1.26 -6.86
C LEU A 119 -23.51 -2.59 -6.48
N PRO A 120 -23.49 -3.61 -7.34
CA PRO A 120 -23.91 -4.96 -6.96
C PRO A 120 -22.91 -5.59 -5.99
N GLU A 121 -23.31 -6.65 -5.29
CA GLU A 121 -22.38 -7.48 -4.53
C GLU A 121 -21.51 -8.31 -5.49
N THR A 122 -20.33 -8.74 -5.06
CA THR A 122 -19.44 -9.56 -5.91
C THR A 122 -20.06 -10.95 -6.13
N GLN A 123 -20.02 -11.44 -7.37
CA GLN A 123 -20.58 -12.77 -7.74
C GLN A 123 -19.95 -13.89 -6.91
N LYS A 124 -18.66 -13.78 -6.60
CA LYS A 124 -17.94 -14.76 -5.79
C LYS A 124 -18.37 -14.76 -4.32
N PHE A 125 -18.81 -13.64 -3.79
CA PHE A 125 -19.37 -13.59 -2.44
C PHE A 125 -20.77 -14.19 -2.38
N GLU A 126 -21.60 -13.95 -3.38
CA GLU A 126 -22.95 -14.51 -3.47
C GLU A 126 -22.94 -16.03 -3.62
N SER A 127 -21.97 -16.58 -4.39
CA SER A 127 -21.82 -18.01 -4.61
C SER A 127 -21.08 -18.75 -3.46
N ALA A 128 -20.36 -18.04 -2.61
CA ALA A 128 -19.65 -18.65 -1.48
C ALA A 128 -20.63 -19.01 -0.36
N VAL A 129 -20.59 -20.26 0.10
CA VAL A 129 -21.32 -20.70 1.29
C VAL A 129 -20.81 -19.91 2.50
N GLN A 130 -21.68 -19.09 3.08
CA GLN A 130 -21.34 -18.22 4.22
C GLN A 130 -21.14 -19.02 5.50
N VAL A 131 -19.98 -19.61 5.67
CA VAL A 131 -19.59 -20.19 6.96
C VAL A 131 -19.11 -19.05 7.87
N ARG A 132 -19.96 -18.65 8.80
CA ARG A 132 -19.66 -17.59 9.78
C ARG A 132 -18.71 -18.10 10.87
N GLU A 133 -17.41 -18.05 10.62
CA GLU A 133 -16.43 -18.43 11.63
C GLU A 133 -15.78 -17.21 12.33
N PRO A 134 -15.29 -17.37 13.59
CA PRO A 134 -14.57 -16.32 14.28
C PRO A 134 -13.30 -15.93 13.54
N VAL A 135 -13.00 -14.61 13.50
CA VAL A 135 -11.82 -14.05 12.80
C VAL A 135 -10.51 -14.69 13.27
N MET A 136 -10.35 -14.88 14.58
CA MET A 136 -9.13 -15.49 15.14
C MET A 136 -8.95 -16.94 14.67
N LYS A 137 -10.04 -17.67 14.44
CA LYS A 137 -9.98 -19.01 13.86
C LYS A 137 -9.50 -18.94 12.41
N ASN A 138 -10.00 -18.00 11.60
CA ASN A 138 -9.54 -17.83 10.22
C ASN A 138 -8.06 -17.46 10.14
N VAL A 139 -7.56 -16.63 11.06
CA VAL A 139 -6.11 -16.35 11.16
C VAL A 139 -5.35 -17.61 11.57
N GLY A 140 -5.82 -18.34 12.58
CA GLY A 140 -5.22 -19.62 12.99
C GLY A 140 -5.20 -20.63 11.85
N ASP A 141 -6.30 -20.76 11.10
CA ASP A 141 -6.41 -21.66 9.95
C ASP A 141 -5.41 -21.32 8.83
N LEU A 142 -5.10 -20.05 8.59
CA LEU A 142 -4.05 -19.66 7.63
C LEU A 142 -2.68 -20.25 8.01
N PHE A 143 -2.33 -20.19 9.29
CA PHE A 143 -1.04 -20.70 9.77
C PHE A 143 -1.01 -22.21 9.94
N THR A 144 -2.15 -22.87 10.18
CA THR A 144 -2.21 -24.33 10.37
C THR A 144 -2.41 -25.10 9.08
N ARG A 145 -3.25 -24.59 8.16
CA ARG A 145 -3.56 -25.28 6.90
C ARG A 145 -2.56 -24.97 5.78
N MET A 146 -2.00 -23.76 5.76
CA MET A 146 -1.07 -23.32 4.72
C MET A 146 0.18 -22.65 5.31
N PRO A 147 0.90 -23.28 6.27
CA PRO A 147 1.96 -22.64 7.05
C PRO A 147 3.08 -22.07 6.19
N LYS A 148 3.61 -22.85 5.26
CA LYS A 148 4.74 -22.42 4.41
C LYS A 148 4.40 -21.19 3.59
N ARG A 149 3.24 -21.19 2.92
CA ARG A 149 2.75 -20.09 2.08
C ARG A 149 2.48 -18.83 2.92
N THR A 150 1.80 -19.02 4.05
CA THR A 150 1.42 -17.94 4.97
C THR A 150 2.63 -17.26 5.57
N ILE A 151 3.56 -18.00 6.14
CA ILE A 151 4.78 -17.47 6.75
C ILE A 151 5.63 -16.79 5.70
N ALA A 152 5.87 -17.44 4.54
CA ALA A 152 6.69 -16.88 3.49
C ALA A 152 6.13 -15.54 2.97
N PHE A 153 4.81 -15.45 2.76
CA PHE A 153 4.17 -14.24 2.29
C PHE A 153 4.29 -13.11 3.31
N PHE A 154 3.99 -13.37 4.59
CA PHE A 154 4.04 -12.31 5.60
C PHE A 154 5.47 -11.90 5.97
N VAL A 155 6.45 -12.79 5.92
CA VAL A 155 7.88 -12.44 6.04
C VAL A 155 8.32 -11.59 4.85
N ALA A 156 7.88 -11.92 3.62
CA ALA A 156 8.17 -11.11 2.44
C ALA A 156 7.55 -9.70 2.56
N VAL A 157 6.29 -9.59 3.00
CA VAL A 157 5.61 -8.31 3.24
C VAL A 157 6.32 -7.51 4.32
N PHE A 158 6.72 -8.16 5.42
CA PHE A 158 7.47 -7.52 6.50
C PHE A 158 8.79 -6.93 6.00
N GLY A 159 9.60 -7.72 5.31
CA GLY A 159 10.87 -7.27 4.73
C GLY A 159 10.68 -6.13 3.71
N LEU A 160 9.71 -6.26 2.82
CA LEU A 160 9.36 -5.24 1.84
C LEU A 160 9.04 -3.89 2.51
N ILE A 161 8.13 -3.88 3.48
CA ILE A 161 7.64 -2.65 4.13
C ILE A 161 8.71 -2.05 5.05
N LEU A 162 9.53 -2.89 5.69
CA LEU A 162 10.65 -2.46 6.53
C LEU A 162 11.59 -1.51 5.75
N CYS A 163 12.02 -1.93 4.57
CA CYS A 163 12.85 -1.12 3.68
C CYS A 163 12.07 0.06 3.08
N SER A 164 10.92 -0.24 2.49
CA SER A 164 10.08 0.70 1.75
C SER A 164 9.78 1.96 2.56
N ARG A 165 9.29 1.81 3.80
CA ARG A 165 8.94 2.96 4.66
C ARG A 165 10.17 3.75 5.11
N SER A 166 11.22 3.07 5.53
CA SER A 166 12.45 3.74 5.98
C SER A 166 13.12 4.49 4.83
N ALA A 167 13.27 3.85 3.68
CA ALA A 167 13.93 4.44 2.53
C ALA A 167 13.16 5.65 1.96
N THR A 168 11.85 5.57 1.81
CA THR A 168 11.08 6.67 1.20
C THR A 168 10.83 7.83 2.16
N PHE A 169 10.69 7.55 3.47
CA PHE A 169 10.47 8.60 4.47
C PHE A 169 11.67 9.54 4.62
N PHE A 170 12.88 8.99 4.65
CA PHE A 170 14.10 9.78 4.86
C PHE A 170 14.72 10.33 3.58
N ALA A 171 14.25 9.92 2.40
CA ALA A 171 14.86 10.32 1.14
C ALA A 171 14.82 11.83 0.86
N PRO A 172 13.74 12.59 1.13
CA PRO A 172 13.75 14.05 1.01
C PRO A 172 14.81 14.70 1.90
N LYS A 173 14.96 14.20 3.12
CA LYS A 173 15.95 14.71 4.08
C LYS A 173 17.39 14.41 3.61
N TYR A 174 17.64 13.24 3.04
CA TYR A 174 18.94 12.90 2.47
C TYR A 174 19.35 13.86 1.34
N LEU A 175 18.43 14.20 0.44
CA LEU A 175 18.69 15.17 -0.62
C LEU A 175 19.05 16.55 -0.07
N GLN A 176 18.41 16.99 1.00
CA GLN A 176 18.68 18.28 1.62
C GLN A 176 19.98 18.26 2.44
N ASP A 177 20.13 17.31 3.37
CA ASP A 177 21.22 17.30 4.35
C ASP A 177 22.57 16.88 3.73
N VAL A 178 22.55 15.92 2.78
CA VAL A 178 23.77 15.32 2.23
C VAL A 178 24.12 15.90 0.86
N GLN A 179 23.10 16.16 0.05
CA GLN A 179 23.32 16.64 -1.32
C GLN A 179 23.11 18.14 -1.48
N GLY A 180 22.68 18.85 -0.42
CA GLY A 180 22.52 20.31 -0.42
C GLY A 180 21.40 20.82 -1.30
N TRP A 181 20.36 19.99 -1.58
CA TRP A 181 19.27 20.40 -2.45
C TRP A 181 18.33 21.36 -1.75
N GLU A 182 17.90 22.38 -2.47
CA GLU A 182 16.85 23.28 -2.02
C GLU A 182 15.53 22.54 -1.82
N PRO A 183 14.72 22.87 -0.78
CA PRO A 183 13.43 22.25 -0.52
C PRO A 183 12.48 22.29 -1.74
N SER A 184 12.52 23.35 -2.53
CA SER A 184 11.75 23.52 -3.77
C SER A 184 12.10 22.49 -4.83
N SER A 185 13.39 22.19 -5.01
CA SER A 185 13.89 21.16 -5.94
C SER A 185 13.48 19.75 -5.49
N VAL A 186 13.55 19.48 -4.19
CA VAL A 186 13.10 18.21 -3.61
C VAL A 186 11.58 18.05 -3.78
N ALA A 187 10.80 19.10 -3.59
CA ALA A 187 9.36 19.07 -3.81
C ALA A 187 9.02 18.81 -5.29
N LEU A 188 9.70 19.46 -6.23
CA LEU A 188 9.53 19.24 -7.66
C LEU A 188 9.86 17.79 -8.06
N LEU A 189 10.97 17.26 -7.56
CA LEU A 189 11.35 15.87 -7.81
C LEU A 189 10.34 14.89 -7.22
N SER A 190 9.82 15.16 -6.02
CA SER A 190 8.78 14.33 -5.39
C SER A 190 7.48 14.35 -6.17
N PHE A 191 7.09 15.51 -6.69
CA PHE A 191 5.93 15.65 -7.57
C PHE A 191 6.11 14.86 -8.88
N ALA A 192 7.29 14.96 -9.51
CA ALA A 192 7.61 14.20 -10.71
C ALA A 192 7.57 12.68 -10.46
N GLY A 193 8.10 12.21 -9.31
CA GLY A 193 8.02 10.82 -8.89
C GLY A 193 6.58 10.35 -8.70
N GLY A 194 5.72 11.18 -8.08
CA GLY A 194 4.29 10.92 -7.94
C GLY A 194 3.57 10.83 -9.28
N ALA A 195 3.88 11.74 -10.22
CA ALA A 195 3.33 11.71 -11.58
C ALA A 195 3.74 10.43 -12.34
N LEU A 196 4.98 9.99 -12.19
CA LEU A 196 5.45 8.72 -12.77
C LEU A 196 4.74 7.50 -12.19
N ALA A 197 4.30 7.53 -10.93
CA ALA A 197 3.53 6.45 -10.33
C ALA A 197 2.17 6.24 -11.01
N ILE A 198 1.60 7.28 -11.63
CA ILE A 198 0.34 7.17 -12.39
C ILE A 198 0.50 6.17 -13.56
N ILE A 199 1.64 6.18 -14.23
CA ILE A 199 1.96 5.25 -15.32
C ILE A 199 2.61 3.98 -14.77
N GLY A 200 3.51 4.12 -13.80
CA GLY A 200 4.30 3.03 -13.23
C GLY A 200 3.45 1.97 -12.52
N ASN A 201 2.38 2.36 -11.84
CA ASN A 201 1.52 1.42 -11.14
C ASN A 201 0.77 0.47 -12.08
N PRO A 202 0.02 0.93 -13.12
CA PRO A 202 -0.60 0.05 -14.10
C PRO A 202 0.43 -0.79 -14.87
N LEU A 203 1.58 -0.20 -15.20
CA LEU A 203 2.67 -0.88 -15.88
C LEU A 203 3.20 -2.05 -15.04
N SER A 204 3.45 -1.83 -13.75
CA SER A 204 3.92 -2.87 -12.82
C SER A 204 2.90 -4.01 -12.69
N GLY A 205 1.61 -3.66 -12.61
CA GLY A 205 0.51 -4.61 -12.58
C GLY A 205 0.44 -5.43 -13.86
N TRP A 206 0.50 -4.77 -15.03
CA TRP A 206 0.49 -5.42 -16.33
C TRP A 206 1.71 -6.33 -16.55
N LEU A 207 2.90 -5.88 -16.17
CA LEU A 207 4.10 -6.72 -16.21
C LEU A 207 3.91 -7.99 -15.37
N SER A 208 3.31 -7.86 -14.19
CA SER A 208 3.01 -8.98 -13.32
C SER A 208 1.94 -9.93 -13.88
N ASP A 209 0.95 -9.40 -14.62
CA ASP A 209 -0.04 -10.21 -15.33
C ASP A 209 0.62 -11.01 -16.47
N ARG A 210 1.53 -10.37 -17.22
CA ARG A 210 2.13 -10.92 -18.44
C ARG A 210 3.29 -11.88 -18.19
N PHE A 211 4.19 -11.52 -17.28
CA PHE A 211 5.43 -12.28 -17.01
C PHE A 211 5.35 -13.18 -15.79
N GLY A 212 4.24 -13.15 -15.07
CA GLY A 212 3.99 -13.97 -13.89
C GLY A 212 4.10 -13.20 -12.58
N ARG A 213 3.27 -13.60 -11.61
CA ARG A 213 3.23 -12.99 -10.26
C ARG A 213 4.53 -13.22 -9.50
N ARG A 214 4.96 -14.48 -9.46
CA ARG A 214 6.15 -14.87 -8.72
C ARG A 214 7.41 -14.19 -9.22
N PRO A 215 7.80 -14.24 -10.53
CA PRO A 215 9.01 -13.59 -11.01
C PRO A 215 8.95 -12.06 -10.87
N MET A 216 7.81 -11.43 -11.17
CA MET A 216 7.71 -9.97 -11.08
C MET A 216 7.71 -9.49 -9.62
N THR A 217 7.00 -10.16 -8.72
CA THR A 217 7.08 -9.82 -7.29
C THR A 217 8.50 -10.01 -6.76
N THR A 218 9.20 -11.08 -7.15
CA THR A 218 10.61 -11.29 -6.79
C THR A 218 11.49 -10.16 -7.31
N LEU A 219 11.34 -9.79 -8.59
CA LEU A 219 12.11 -8.71 -9.21
C LEU A 219 11.89 -7.38 -8.50
N PHE A 220 10.64 -6.96 -8.32
CA PHE A 220 10.31 -5.66 -7.73
C PHE A 220 10.73 -5.59 -6.26
N THR A 221 10.54 -6.66 -5.48
CA THR A 221 10.96 -6.72 -4.08
C THR A 221 12.47 -6.81 -3.90
N ALA A 222 13.22 -7.27 -4.91
CA ALA A 222 14.68 -7.21 -4.94
C ALA A 222 15.21 -5.85 -5.40
N MET A 223 14.60 -5.27 -6.44
CA MET A 223 15.03 -3.99 -6.99
C MET A 223 14.80 -2.81 -6.04
N LEU A 224 13.76 -2.84 -5.20
CA LEU A 224 13.50 -1.78 -4.23
C LEU A 224 14.68 -1.56 -3.25
N PRO A 225 15.16 -2.56 -2.50
CA PRO A 225 16.30 -2.37 -1.61
C PRO A 225 17.60 -2.04 -2.34
N LEU A 226 17.80 -2.57 -3.56
CA LEU A 226 18.95 -2.23 -4.38
C LEU A 226 18.92 -0.78 -4.87
N ALA A 227 17.75 -0.29 -5.31
CA ALA A 227 17.57 1.11 -5.69
C ALA A 227 17.74 2.04 -4.47
N ALA A 228 17.22 1.66 -3.31
CA ALA A 228 17.41 2.40 -2.07
C ALA A 228 18.90 2.43 -1.66
N PHE A 229 19.59 1.30 -1.71
CA PHE A 229 21.02 1.23 -1.44
C PHE A 229 21.81 2.16 -2.40
N ALA A 230 21.56 2.08 -3.71
CA ALA A 230 22.21 2.94 -4.69
C ALA A 230 21.92 4.43 -4.42
N PHE A 231 20.67 4.78 -4.10
CA PHE A 231 20.27 6.15 -3.80
C PHE A 231 21.00 6.72 -2.58
N TYR A 232 21.13 5.96 -1.50
CA TYR A 232 21.80 6.42 -0.27
C TYR A 232 23.32 6.27 -0.29
N SER A 233 23.89 5.62 -1.31
CA SER A 233 25.35 5.43 -1.46
C SER A 233 25.98 6.35 -2.50
N MET A 234 25.18 6.92 -3.40
CA MET A 234 25.66 7.75 -4.49
C MET A 234 25.19 9.20 -4.35
N THR A 235 26.04 10.14 -4.78
CA THR A 235 25.76 11.58 -4.72
C THR A 235 25.95 12.21 -6.11
N GLY A 236 25.53 13.47 -6.25
CA GLY A 236 25.70 14.25 -7.46
C GLY A 236 24.60 14.10 -8.50
N VAL A 237 24.94 14.26 -9.76
CA VAL A 237 23.98 14.40 -10.88
C VAL A 237 23.10 13.15 -11.09
N ILE A 238 23.52 11.99 -10.60
CA ILE A 238 22.76 10.73 -10.74
C ILE A 238 21.60 10.61 -9.73
N ALA A 239 21.57 11.43 -8.66
CA ALA A 239 20.58 11.34 -7.59
C ALA A 239 19.11 11.41 -8.07
N PRO A 240 18.71 12.29 -9.02
CA PRO A 240 17.34 12.29 -9.53
C PRO A 240 16.93 10.98 -10.20
N ILE A 241 17.84 10.38 -10.95
CA ILE A 241 17.58 9.10 -11.65
C ILE A 241 17.40 7.98 -10.63
N LEU A 242 18.25 7.94 -9.61
CA LEU A 242 18.15 6.96 -8.52
C LEU A 242 16.87 7.17 -7.68
N TRP A 243 16.48 8.42 -7.45
CA TRP A 243 15.21 8.75 -6.81
C TRP A 243 14.01 8.23 -7.62
N ILE A 244 13.99 8.48 -8.93
CA ILE A 244 12.94 7.98 -9.83
C ILE A 244 12.88 6.46 -9.77
N GLY A 245 14.03 5.78 -9.82
CA GLY A 245 14.11 4.33 -9.69
C GLY A 245 13.58 3.84 -8.34
N LEU A 246 13.94 4.50 -7.24
CA LEU A 246 13.46 4.19 -5.89
C LEU A 246 11.93 4.29 -5.80
N ILE A 247 11.36 5.40 -6.29
CA ILE A 247 9.90 5.61 -6.25
C ILE A 247 9.17 4.63 -7.17
N PHE A 248 9.70 4.32 -8.35
CA PHE A 248 9.13 3.33 -9.26
C PHE A 248 9.09 1.94 -8.63
N PHE A 249 10.20 1.45 -8.08
CA PHE A 249 10.24 0.13 -7.45
C PHE A 249 9.49 0.10 -6.12
N HIS A 250 9.44 1.20 -5.36
CA HIS A 250 8.58 1.33 -4.18
C HIS A 250 7.11 1.14 -4.54
N SER A 251 6.61 1.93 -5.48
CA SER A 251 5.21 1.91 -5.90
C SER A 251 4.84 0.59 -6.59
N GLY A 252 5.69 0.13 -7.50
CA GLY A 252 5.48 -1.12 -8.22
C GLY A 252 5.51 -2.35 -7.30
N SER A 253 6.39 -2.41 -6.32
CA SER A 253 6.44 -3.53 -5.37
C SER A 253 5.18 -3.62 -4.49
N GLU A 254 4.57 -2.49 -4.14
CA GLU A 254 3.27 -2.48 -3.46
C GLU A 254 2.15 -3.04 -4.36
N VAL A 255 2.12 -2.66 -5.64
CA VAL A 255 1.13 -3.15 -6.63
C VAL A 255 1.26 -4.66 -6.80
N VAL A 256 2.47 -5.15 -7.15
CA VAL A 256 2.67 -6.58 -7.44
C VAL A 256 2.49 -7.44 -6.19
N SER A 257 2.95 -6.98 -5.01
CA SER A 257 2.74 -7.69 -3.74
C SER A 257 1.27 -7.72 -3.32
N THR A 258 0.51 -6.67 -3.59
CA THR A 258 -0.93 -6.63 -3.31
C THR A 258 -1.68 -7.56 -4.22
N SER A 259 -1.44 -7.52 -5.55
CA SER A 259 -2.04 -8.43 -6.53
C SER A 259 -1.77 -9.89 -6.15
N TYR A 260 -0.52 -10.20 -5.88
CA TYR A 260 -0.13 -11.56 -5.51
C TYR A 260 -0.79 -12.02 -4.21
N GLY A 261 -0.81 -11.16 -3.18
CA GLY A 261 -1.42 -11.47 -1.89
C GLY A 261 -2.93 -11.75 -1.97
N THR A 262 -3.65 -11.10 -2.89
CA THR A 262 -5.09 -11.34 -3.10
C THR A 262 -5.39 -12.64 -3.83
N GLU A 263 -4.41 -13.23 -4.52
CA GLU A 263 -4.56 -14.49 -5.26
C GLU A 263 -4.07 -15.71 -4.48
N LEU A 264 -3.12 -15.54 -3.53
CA LEU A 264 -2.47 -16.62 -2.80
C LEU A 264 -3.41 -17.41 -1.87
N PHE A 265 -4.52 -16.81 -1.44
CA PHE A 265 -5.37 -17.42 -0.40
C PHE A 265 -6.78 -17.69 -0.91
N PRO A 266 -7.42 -18.79 -0.43
CA PRO A 266 -8.81 -19.13 -0.78
C PRO A 266 -9.76 -17.96 -0.52
N THR A 267 -10.86 -17.92 -1.26
CA THR A 267 -11.88 -16.85 -1.17
C THR A 267 -12.34 -16.64 0.27
N ARG A 268 -12.52 -17.74 1.02
CA ARG A 268 -12.92 -17.74 2.43
C ARG A 268 -11.96 -16.94 3.33
N TYR A 269 -10.65 -17.02 3.10
CA TYR A 269 -9.62 -16.39 3.95
C TYR A 269 -9.02 -15.13 3.36
N ARG A 270 -9.36 -14.75 2.11
CA ARG A 270 -8.73 -13.66 1.35
C ARG A 270 -8.78 -12.32 2.07
N SER A 271 -9.96 -11.89 2.52
CA SER A 271 -10.10 -10.63 3.24
C SER A 271 -9.38 -10.68 4.60
N THR A 272 -9.35 -11.85 5.26
CA THR A 272 -8.58 -12.03 6.49
C THR A 272 -7.07 -11.91 6.24
N ALA A 273 -6.56 -12.56 5.19
CA ALA A 273 -5.14 -12.48 4.81
C ALA A 273 -4.75 -11.05 4.39
N THR A 274 -5.60 -10.37 3.61
CA THR A 274 -5.39 -8.97 3.20
C THR A 274 -5.39 -8.03 4.41
N GLY A 275 -6.32 -8.21 5.36
CA GLY A 275 -6.34 -7.44 6.60
C GLY A 275 -5.12 -7.72 7.49
N PHE A 276 -4.68 -8.98 7.59
CA PHE A 276 -3.48 -9.34 8.34
C PHE A 276 -2.19 -8.81 7.67
N ARG A 277 -2.14 -8.77 6.33
CA ARG A 277 -1.08 -8.09 5.59
C ARG A 277 -0.94 -6.62 6.01
N ALA A 278 -2.05 -5.91 6.20
CA ALA A 278 -2.02 -4.52 6.66
C ALA A 278 -1.46 -4.39 8.08
N VAL A 279 -1.81 -5.30 9.00
CA VAL A 279 -1.26 -5.33 10.36
C VAL A 279 0.25 -5.57 10.33
N VAL A 280 0.70 -6.59 9.58
CA VAL A 280 2.14 -6.90 9.42
C VAL A 280 2.88 -5.72 8.77
N GLY A 281 2.32 -5.11 7.73
CA GLY A 281 2.91 -3.95 7.07
C GLY A 281 3.02 -2.73 7.99
N THR A 282 1.98 -2.45 8.79
CA THR A 282 2.03 -1.36 9.77
C THR A 282 3.11 -1.61 10.83
N ALA A 283 3.17 -2.82 11.38
CA ALA A 283 4.20 -3.20 12.34
C ALA A 283 5.61 -3.08 11.74
N ALA A 284 5.81 -3.59 10.52
CA ALA A 284 7.08 -3.48 9.79
C ALA A 284 7.49 -2.02 9.55
N GLY A 285 6.54 -1.14 9.20
CA GLY A 285 6.80 0.29 9.01
C GLY A 285 7.22 0.99 10.31
N ILE A 286 6.53 0.71 11.42
CA ILE A 286 6.90 1.25 12.74
C ILE A 286 8.28 0.74 13.14
N ILE A 287 8.52 -0.56 13.04
CA ILE A 287 9.81 -1.17 13.39
C ILE A 287 10.92 -0.60 12.49
N GLY A 288 10.71 -0.49 11.18
CA GLY A 288 11.69 0.05 10.26
C GLY A 288 12.12 1.48 10.60
N LEU A 289 11.15 2.37 10.83
CA LEU A 289 11.43 3.75 11.24
C LEU A 289 12.11 3.83 12.61
N SER A 290 11.66 3.01 13.58
CA SER A 290 12.28 2.94 14.90
C SER A 290 13.71 2.40 14.85
N MET A 291 13.97 1.39 14.02
CA MET A 291 15.30 0.81 13.83
C MET A 291 16.31 1.81 13.27
N VAL A 292 15.90 2.73 12.39
CA VAL A 292 16.79 3.81 11.93
C VAL A 292 17.30 4.63 13.12
N SER A 293 16.41 5.01 14.05
CA SER A 293 16.78 5.76 15.26
C SER A 293 17.63 4.94 16.22
N LEU A 294 17.34 3.65 16.40
CA LEU A 294 18.09 2.75 17.28
C LEU A 294 19.49 2.43 16.74
N LEU A 295 19.64 2.37 15.42
CA LEU A 295 20.92 2.10 14.76
C LEU A 295 21.79 3.35 14.59
N TYR A 296 21.21 4.54 14.71
CA TYR A 296 21.94 5.80 14.58
C TYR A 296 23.13 5.92 15.54
N PRO A 297 23.02 5.61 16.86
CA PRO A 297 24.18 5.68 17.76
C PRO A 297 25.31 4.71 17.39
N ILE A 298 24.99 3.61 16.71
CA ILE A 298 25.97 2.59 16.31
C ILE A 298 26.72 3.01 15.04
N PHE A 299 26.01 3.54 14.06
CA PHE A 299 26.57 3.85 12.74
C PHE A 299 26.93 5.33 12.56
N GLY A 300 26.51 6.22 13.46
CA GLY A 300 26.70 7.67 13.36
C GLY A 300 25.94 8.32 12.19
N SER A 301 25.11 7.56 11.46
CA SER A 301 24.41 8.01 10.27
C SER A 301 23.08 7.29 10.08
N ASN A 302 22.01 8.06 9.82
CA ASN A 302 20.72 7.50 9.42
C ASN A 302 20.80 6.76 8.09
N TRP A 303 21.66 7.23 7.20
CA TRP A 303 21.81 6.67 5.82
C TRP A 303 22.39 5.27 5.86
N THR A 304 23.43 5.07 6.67
CA THR A 304 24.00 3.73 6.89
C THR A 304 23.00 2.78 7.57
N ALA A 305 22.23 3.28 8.54
CA ALA A 305 21.17 2.48 9.15
C ALA A 305 20.13 2.02 8.13
N ILE A 306 19.70 2.90 7.21
CA ILE A 306 18.75 2.56 6.15
C ILE A 306 19.35 1.51 5.20
N THR A 307 20.62 1.64 4.80
CA THR A 307 21.26 0.65 3.91
C THR A 307 21.36 -0.73 4.55
N VAL A 308 21.56 -0.82 5.87
CA VAL A 308 21.48 -2.08 6.62
C VAL A 308 20.07 -2.68 6.57
N LEU A 309 19.03 -1.86 6.77
CA LEU A 309 17.64 -2.32 6.65
C LEU A 309 17.31 -2.79 5.22
N CYS A 310 17.88 -2.15 4.20
CA CYS A 310 17.77 -2.60 2.81
C CYS A 310 18.37 -4.00 2.63
N ALA A 311 19.55 -4.26 3.21
CA ALA A 311 20.17 -5.58 3.15
C ALA A 311 19.31 -6.65 3.83
N ILE A 312 18.76 -6.37 5.01
CA ILE A 312 17.84 -7.28 5.73
C ILE A 312 16.59 -7.57 4.89
N SER A 313 16.07 -6.57 4.19
CA SER A 313 14.85 -6.70 3.39
C SER A 313 14.99 -7.60 2.15
N LEU A 314 16.22 -7.95 1.74
CA LEU A 314 16.47 -8.95 0.69
C LEU A 314 15.95 -10.35 1.05
N ILE A 315 15.51 -10.56 2.29
CA ILE A 315 14.74 -11.75 2.66
C ILE A 315 13.41 -11.82 1.88
N ALA A 316 12.82 -10.69 1.50
CA ALA A 316 11.53 -10.64 0.82
C ALA A 316 11.55 -11.37 -0.53
N PRO A 317 12.45 -11.04 -1.51
CA PRO A 317 12.51 -11.76 -2.76
C PRO A 317 12.88 -13.24 -2.59
N LEU A 318 13.68 -13.59 -1.59
CA LEU A 318 14.00 -14.99 -1.29
C LEU A 318 12.76 -15.77 -0.86
N MET A 319 11.95 -15.21 0.04
CA MET A 319 10.71 -15.86 0.49
C MET A 319 9.72 -16.02 -0.67
N VAL A 320 9.57 -15.00 -1.51
CA VAL A 320 8.70 -15.07 -2.68
C VAL A 320 9.17 -16.16 -3.64
N TRP A 321 10.44 -16.16 -4.00
CA TRP A 321 10.98 -17.09 -4.99
C TRP A 321 10.98 -18.55 -4.54
N LEU A 322 11.35 -18.81 -3.30
CA LEU A 322 11.52 -20.18 -2.81
C LEU A 322 10.21 -20.86 -2.36
N PHE A 323 9.25 -20.10 -1.85
CA PHE A 323 8.12 -20.70 -1.13
C PHE A 323 6.75 -20.37 -1.71
N LEU A 324 6.63 -19.37 -2.59
CA LEU A 324 5.33 -18.99 -3.12
C LEU A 324 5.11 -19.57 -4.54
N PRO A 325 3.89 -20.08 -4.84
CA PRO A 325 3.56 -20.64 -6.15
C PRO A 325 3.29 -19.54 -7.19
N GLU A 326 3.40 -19.85 -8.48
CA GLU A 326 2.92 -18.98 -9.54
C GLU A 326 1.39 -18.96 -9.59
N THR A 327 0.81 -17.74 -9.72
CA THR A 327 -0.65 -17.56 -9.73
C THR A 327 -1.19 -16.85 -10.96
N ALA A 328 -0.31 -16.26 -11.81
CA ALA A 328 -0.73 -15.51 -12.97
C ALA A 328 -1.54 -16.38 -13.96
N GLY A 329 -2.63 -15.83 -14.47
CA GLY A 329 -3.47 -16.48 -15.47
C GLY A 329 -4.27 -17.69 -14.95
N ARG A 330 -4.23 -17.98 -13.64
CA ARG A 330 -4.96 -19.12 -13.04
C ARG A 330 -6.24 -18.65 -12.36
N ARG A 331 -7.23 -19.53 -12.32
CA ARG A 331 -8.45 -19.30 -11.55
C ARG A 331 -8.14 -19.39 -10.05
N LEU A 332 -8.81 -18.58 -9.25
CA LEU A 332 -8.55 -18.51 -7.81
C LEU A 332 -8.80 -19.85 -7.11
N GLU A 333 -9.78 -20.60 -7.59
CA GLU A 333 -10.16 -21.94 -7.10
C GLU A 333 -9.09 -22.99 -7.39
N GLU A 334 -8.30 -22.82 -8.47
CA GLU A 334 -7.20 -23.72 -8.85
C GLU A 334 -5.93 -23.45 -8.02
N ILE A 335 -5.72 -22.19 -7.63
CA ILE A 335 -4.55 -21.77 -6.85
C ILE A 335 -4.69 -22.22 -5.38
N SER A 336 -5.91 -22.13 -4.88
CA SER A 336 -6.23 -22.40 -3.46
C SER A 336 -7.67 -22.90 -3.40
N PRO A 337 -7.90 -24.23 -3.56
CA PRO A 337 -9.20 -24.84 -3.34
C PRO A 337 -9.62 -24.65 -1.87
N ASP A 338 -10.93 -24.40 -1.65
CA ASP A 338 -11.53 -24.21 -0.33
C ASP A 338 -11.48 -25.46 0.55
#